data_02e99ea56570d71a924d7d042ab2b2f3
#
_entry.id   02e99ea56570d71a924d7d042ab2b2f3
#
_cell.length_a   1.000
_cell.length_b   1.000
_cell.length_c   1.000
_cell.angle_alpha   90.00
_cell.angle_beta   90.00
_cell.angle_gamma   90.00
#
_symmetry.space_group_name_H-M   'P 1'
#
loop_
_entity.id
_entity.type
_entity.pdbx_description
1 polymer ?
#
loop_
_entity_poly.entity_id
_entity_poly.type
_entity_poly.pdbx_seq_one_letter_code
_entity_poly.pdbx_strand_id
1 'polypeptide(L)'
;MLIRSESLYDKILLGNCEKILKNVPSRSIQLTVTSPPYGNAIDYDLHTSKRNTENYRGIQKVSLDDYIENMVTIFNNQVYRVTKEGGYCCIVIANEVVNGTLIPLPHLLLSKLVTPGGNWSLHEEIIWHKVTGGTNRYGSFVINPYPKYYRANIMHEFILVLRKGDVKTGRNQRREILPATHEEWTKEIANSVWHIAPVPPGYIEHPCPFPEEIPYRLLKIYSYNGDIVLDPFNGSGQTTKVAYNLDRHFLGIDIKQEYVDLAKKRILNEDLHIRPEALIANWKKIASHAV
;
A
#
# COMPACT_ATOMS: atom_id res chain seq x y z
N MET A 1 -24.45 16.76 1.90
CA MET A 1 -23.68 18.00 1.75
C MET A 1 -22.35 17.63 1.08
N LEU A 2 -22.15 17.98 -0.20
CA LEU A 2 -20.90 17.72 -0.90
C LEU A 2 -19.78 18.54 -0.25
N ILE A 3 -18.72 17.89 0.15
CA ILE A 3 -17.53 18.58 0.66
C ILE A 3 -16.96 19.40 -0.53
N ARG A 4 -16.83 20.70 -0.41
CA ARG A 4 -16.21 21.54 -1.45
C ARG A 4 -14.77 21.08 -1.69
N SER A 5 -14.26 21.15 -2.92
CA SER A 5 -12.92 20.68 -3.28
C SER A 5 -11.80 21.22 -2.37
N GLU A 6 -11.90 22.49 -1.94
CA GLU A 6 -10.98 23.12 -0.98
C GLU A 6 -11.00 22.50 0.42
N SER A 7 -12.07 21.78 0.80
CA SER A 7 -12.17 21.13 2.11
C SER A 7 -11.59 19.72 2.16
N LEU A 8 -11.14 19.15 1.02
CA LEU A 8 -10.59 17.80 0.92
C LEU A 8 -9.09 17.73 1.10
N TYR A 9 -8.39 18.87 0.99
CA TYR A 9 -6.95 18.89 1.06
C TYR A 9 -6.45 18.75 2.50
N ASP A 10 -5.36 17.96 2.66
CA ASP A 10 -4.56 17.87 3.87
C ASP A 10 -5.38 17.41 5.10
N LYS A 11 -6.19 16.36 4.92
CA LYS A 11 -7.05 15.83 5.98
C LYS A 11 -6.87 14.34 6.20
N ILE A 12 -6.92 13.98 7.49
CA ILE A 12 -7.10 12.60 7.92
C ILE A 12 -8.44 12.54 8.65
N LEU A 13 -9.35 11.73 8.14
CA LEU A 13 -10.75 11.64 8.57
C LEU A 13 -11.01 10.31 9.30
N LEU A 14 -11.72 10.38 10.41
CA LEU A 14 -12.22 9.22 11.12
C LEU A 14 -13.51 8.73 10.48
N GLY A 15 -13.58 7.47 10.12
CA GLY A 15 -14.81 6.82 9.69
C GLY A 15 -14.61 5.74 8.64
N ASN A 16 -15.72 5.16 8.22
CA ASN A 16 -15.74 4.16 7.16
C ASN A 16 -15.46 4.82 5.79
N CYS A 17 -14.42 4.34 5.09
CA CYS A 17 -13.98 4.92 3.82
C CYS A 17 -15.09 4.88 2.75
N GLU A 18 -15.90 3.83 2.67
CA GLU A 18 -16.99 3.74 1.71
C GLU A 18 -18.01 4.88 1.91
N LYS A 19 -18.33 5.19 3.18
CA LYS A 19 -19.27 6.28 3.51
C LYS A 19 -18.68 7.66 3.23
N ILE A 20 -17.43 7.86 3.61
CA ILE A 20 -16.73 9.16 3.43
C ILE A 20 -16.51 9.44 1.95
N LEU A 21 -16.05 8.45 1.18
CA LEU A 21 -15.78 8.61 -0.24
C LEU A 21 -17.03 9.00 -1.04
N LYS A 22 -18.24 8.60 -0.64
CA LYS A 22 -19.49 9.05 -1.29
C LYS A 22 -19.61 10.58 -1.38
N ASN A 23 -19.01 11.29 -0.44
CA ASN A 23 -19.03 12.76 -0.38
C ASN A 23 -17.83 13.42 -1.09
N VAL A 24 -16.84 12.64 -1.53
CA VAL A 24 -15.70 13.14 -2.29
C VAL A 24 -16.11 13.37 -3.74
N PRO A 25 -15.77 14.52 -4.35
CA PRO A 25 -16.08 14.78 -5.74
C PRO A 25 -15.51 13.71 -6.69
N SER A 26 -16.29 13.37 -7.71
CA SER A 26 -15.80 12.47 -8.76
C SER A 26 -14.62 13.11 -9.50
N ARG A 27 -13.63 12.27 -9.90
CA ARG A 27 -12.46 12.69 -10.68
C ARG A 27 -11.63 13.81 -10.00
N SER A 28 -11.51 13.76 -8.67
CA SER A 28 -10.70 14.73 -7.91
C SER A 28 -9.33 14.18 -7.50
N ILE A 29 -9.17 12.87 -7.37
CA ILE A 29 -7.96 12.19 -6.90
C ILE A 29 -7.08 11.78 -8.06
N GLN A 30 -5.78 12.10 -8.00
CA GLN A 30 -4.81 11.68 -9.00
C GLN A 30 -4.26 10.30 -8.75
N LEU A 31 -3.95 10.00 -7.49
CA LEU A 31 -3.29 8.76 -7.08
C LEU A 31 -3.90 8.24 -5.78
N THR A 32 -4.18 6.95 -5.73
CA THR A 32 -4.43 6.23 -4.48
C THR A 32 -3.25 5.32 -4.20
N VAL A 33 -2.69 5.36 -2.99
CA VAL A 33 -1.69 4.40 -2.49
C VAL A 33 -2.18 3.89 -1.16
N THR A 34 -2.38 2.58 -1.04
CA THR A 34 -3.01 2.01 0.14
C THR A 34 -2.66 0.53 0.34
N SER A 35 -2.82 0.07 1.58
CA SER A 35 -2.82 -1.35 1.93
C SER A 35 -4.11 -1.66 2.66
N PRO A 36 -5.07 -2.34 2.02
CA PRO A 36 -6.33 -2.68 2.67
C PRO A 36 -6.10 -3.65 3.83
N PRO A 37 -7.00 -3.71 4.82
CA PRO A 37 -6.90 -4.71 5.87
C PRO A 37 -6.97 -6.09 5.22
N TYR A 38 -6.00 -6.95 5.51
CA TYR A 38 -6.07 -8.34 5.07
C TYR A 38 -7.13 -9.07 5.90
N GLY A 39 -7.97 -9.89 5.28
CA GLY A 39 -9.07 -10.61 5.93
C GLY A 39 -8.63 -11.33 7.22
N ASN A 40 -9.08 -12.48 7.53
CA ASN A 40 -8.86 -13.17 8.82
C ASN A 40 -7.41 -13.55 9.19
N ALA A 41 -6.38 -13.18 8.41
CA ALA A 41 -5.05 -13.78 8.53
C ALA A 41 -4.06 -12.98 9.38
N ILE A 42 -4.34 -11.76 9.75
CA ILE A 42 -3.50 -11.05 10.69
C ILE A 42 -4.17 -11.13 12.04
N ASP A 43 -3.71 -12.06 12.87
CA ASP A 43 -3.87 -11.94 14.30
C ASP A 43 -3.04 -10.74 14.73
N TYR A 44 -3.64 -9.56 14.67
CA TYR A 44 -2.99 -8.31 15.04
C TYR A 44 -2.56 -8.30 16.51
N ASP A 45 -3.04 -9.26 17.33
CA ASP A 45 -2.68 -9.41 18.74
C ASP A 45 -1.32 -10.09 18.93
N LEU A 46 -0.81 -10.83 17.95
CA LEU A 46 0.49 -11.52 18.05
C LEU A 46 1.70 -10.58 17.93
N HIS A 47 1.53 -9.39 17.36
CA HIS A 47 2.63 -8.46 17.09
C HIS A 47 2.71 -7.26 18.03
N THR A 48 1.73 -7.06 18.88
CA THR A 48 1.77 -6.07 19.94
C THR A 48 2.19 -6.73 21.25
N SER A 49 3.26 -6.26 21.87
CA SER A 49 3.77 -6.73 23.17
C SER A 49 2.80 -6.53 24.34
N LYS A 50 1.62 -5.99 24.08
CA LYS A 50 0.48 -5.90 24.99
C LYS A 50 -0.63 -6.79 24.45
N ARG A 51 -0.78 -7.96 25.07
CA ARG A 51 -1.94 -8.83 24.94
C ARG A 51 -3.21 -8.09 25.40
N ASN A 52 -3.73 -7.20 24.61
CA ASN A 52 -5.07 -6.66 24.79
C ASN A 52 -6.00 -7.38 23.80
N THR A 53 -6.42 -8.56 24.19
CA THR A 53 -7.35 -9.42 23.45
C THR A 53 -8.75 -8.83 23.26
N GLU A 54 -9.02 -7.65 23.82
CA GLU A 54 -10.37 -7.06 23.81
C GLU A 54 -10.65 -6.09 22.68
N ASN A 55 -9.63 -5.52 22.01
CA ASN A 55 -9.83 -4.40 21.07
C ASN A 55 -10.07 -4.80 19.62
N TYR A 56 -9.91 -6.05 19.22
CA TYR A 56 -10.14 -6.53 17.84
C TYR A 56 -11.42 -7.35 17.65
N ARG A 57 -12.19 -7.57 18.69
CA ARG A 57 -13.47 -8.32 18.64
C ARG A 57 -14.59 -7.62 17.86
N GLY A 58 -14.35 -6.41 17.33
CA GLY A 58 -15.35 -5.70 16.51
C GLY A 58 -15.24 -5.95 15.00
N ILE A 59 -14.17 -6.58 14.50
CA ILE A 59 -14.12 -7.03 13.12
C ILE A 59 -14.64 -8.47 13.10
N GLN A 60 -15.91 -8.64 12.76
CA GLN A 60 -16.45 -9.98 12.47
C GLN A 60 -15.55 -10.66 11.47
N LYS A 61 -15.20 -11.93 11.74
CA LYS A 61 -14.54 -12.78 10.76
C LYS A 61 -15.42 -12.82 9.53
N VAL A 62 -14.97 -12.17 8.47
CA VAL A 62 -15.69 -12.15 7.19
C VAL A 62 -15.22 -13.34 6.38
N SER A 63 -16.08 -13.94 5.59
CA SER A 63 -15.67 -14.96 4.63
C SER A 63 -14.72 -14.35 3.60
N LEU A 64 -13.90 -15.18 2.93
CA LEU A 64 -13.02 -14.71 1.86
C LEU A 64 -13.83 -14.01 0.75
N ASP A 65 -14.98 -14.58 0.39
CA ASP A 65 -15.86 -14.03 -0.65
C ASP A 65 -16.42 -12.65 -0.22
N ASP A 66 -16.93 -12.52 1.00
CA ASP A 66 -17.40 -11.23 1.52
C ASP A 66 -16.27 -10.19 1.58
N TYR A 67 -15.05 -10.61 1.96
CA TYR A 67 -13.89 -9.72 1.96
C TYR A 67 -13.62 -9.20 0.54
N ILE A 68 -13.54 -10.11 -0.44
CA ILE A 68 -13.28 -9.73 -1.84
C ILE A 68 -14.38 -8.81 -2.36
N GLU A 69 -15.66 -9.12 -2.11
CA GLU A 69 -16.79 -8.29 -2.53
C GLU A 69 -16.75 -6.90 -1.91
N ASN A 70 -16.43 -6.79 -0.62
CA ASN A 70 -16.27 -5.51 0.06
C ASN A 70 -15.13 -4.69 -0.57
N MET A 71 -13.97 -5.30 -0.82
CA MET A 71 -12.84 -4.61 -1.46
C MET A 71 -13.18 -4.20 -2.89
N VAL A 72 -13.84 -5.06 -3.66
CA VAL A 72 -14.32 -4.73 -5.00
C VAL A 72 -15.29 -3.55 -4.96
N THR A 73 -16.24 -3.53 -4.03
CA THR A 73 -17.16 -2.40 -3.86
C THR A 73 -16.42 -1.10 -3.57
N ILE A 74 -15.42 -1.11 -2.69
CA ILE A 74 -14.64 0.07 -2.37
C ILE A 74 -13.82 0.52 -3.59
N PHE A 75 -13.05 -0.38 -4.21
CA PHE A 75 -12.14 -0.02 -5.28
C PHE A 75 -12.83 0.27 -6.62
N ASN A 76 -13.80 -0.55 -7.06
CA ASN A 76 -14.48 -0.35 -8.33
C ASN A 76 -15.54 0.77 -8.29
N ASN A 77 -16.20 0.97 -7.15
CA ASN A 77 -17.28 1.96 -7.08
C ASN A 77 -16.78 3.30 -6.54
N GLN A 78 -16.12 3.29 -5.37
CA GLN A 78 -15.77 4.55 -4.72
C GLN A 78 -14.42 5.10 -5.19
N VAL A 79 -13.34 4.31 -5.11
CA VAL A 79 -12.00 4.75 -5.50
C VAL A 79 -11.95 5.05 -7.00
N TYR A 80 -12.52 4.18 -7.83
CA TYR A 80 -12.59 4.42 -9.27
C TYR A 80 -13.34 5.72 -9.61
N ARG A 81 -14.49 5.96 -8.97
CA ARG A 81 -15.29 7.16 -9.19
C ARG A 81 -14.53 8.44 -8.87
N VAL A 82 -13.82 8.48 -7.74
CA VAL A 82 -13.09 9.69 -7.32
C VAL A 82 -11.77 9.88 -8.06
N THR A 83 -11.21 8.83 -8.65
CA THR A 83 -9.97 8.91 -9.43
C THR A 83 -10.18 9.65 -10.74
N LYS A 84 -9.25 10.53 -11.12
CA LYS A 84 -9.21 11.24 -12.41
C LYS A 84 -9.00 10.27 -13.57
N GLU A 85 -9.42 10.64 -14.77
CA GLU A 85 -8.99 9.92 -15.99
C GLU A 85 -7.47 9.99 -16.12
N GLY A 86 -6.84 8.85 -16.39
CA GLY A 86 -5.38 8.71 -16.39
C GLY A 86 -4.75 8.65 -15.01
N GLY A 87 -5.55 8.68 -13.93
CA GLY A 87 -5.07 8.49 -12.56
C GLY A 87 -4.86 7.02 -12.19
N TYR A 88 -4.22 6.79 -11.07
CA TYR A 88 -3.76 5.47 -10.64
C TYR A 88 -4.27 5.07 -9.26
N CYS A 89 -4.36 3.75 -9.04
CA CYS A 89 -4.60 3.15 -7.73
C CYS A 89 -3.57 2.05 -7.49
N CYS A 90 -2.72 2.24 -6.49
CA CYS A 90 -1.67 1.31 -6.10
C CYS A 90 -2.09 0.59 -4.81
N ILE A 91 -2.24 -0.73 -4.87
CA ILE A 91 -2.68 -1.56 -3.75
C ILE A 91 -1.53 -2.45 -3.30
N VAL A 92 -1.04 -2.23 -2.08
CA VAL A 92 -0.04 -3.10 -1.45
C VAL A 92 -0.77 -4.23 -0.75
N ILE A 93 -0.53 -5.47 -1.18
CA ILE A 93 -1.29 -6.63 -0.71
C ILE A 93 -0.46 -7.91 -0.78
N ALA A 94 -0.63 -8.81 0.18
CA ALA A 94 0.10 -10.08 0.23
C ALA A 94 -0.82 -11.29 0.04
N ASN A 95 -0.22 -12.42 -0.33
CA ASN A 95 -0.86 -13.71 -0.18
C ASN A 95 -1.09 -14.01 1.31
N GLU A 96 -2.15 -14.74 1.59
CA GLU A 96 -2.47 -15.20 2.95
C GLU A 96 -2.32 -16.71 3.09
N VAL A 97 -2.14 -17.17 4.33
CA VAL A 97 -2.20 -18.60 4.62
C VAL A 97 -3.27 -18.84 5.68
N VAL A 98 -4.31 -19.53 5.29
CA VAL A 98 -5.47 -19.85 6.13
C VAL A 98 -5.54 -21.38 6.31
N ASN A 99 -5.50 -21.86 7.54
CA ASN A 99 -5.55 -23.29 7.85
C ASN A 99 -4.55 -24.14 7.02
N GLY A 100 -3.36 -23.59 6.81
CA GLY A 100 -2.32 -24.25 6.06
C GLY A 100 -2.46 -24.18 4.53
N THR A 101 -3.46 -23.52 3.99
CA THR A 101 -3.65 -23.31 2.54
C THR A 101 -3.23 -21.91 2.16
N LEU A 102 -2.43 -21.78 1.09
CA LEU A 102 -2.06 -20.49 0.55
C LEU A 102 -3.23 -19.91 -0.25
N ILE A 103 -3.70 -18.75 0.16
CA ILE A 103 -4.75 -18.00 -0.52
C ILE A 103 -4.08 -16.90 -1.36
N PRO A 104 -4.20 -16.92 -2.69
CA PRO A 104 -3.60 -15.93 -3.59
C PRO A 104 -4.45 -14.64 -3.62
N LEU A 105 -4.58 -13.98 -2.48
CA LEU A 105 -5.47 -12.85 -2.28
C LEU A 105 -5.27 -11.71 -3.30
N PRO A 106 -4.02 -11.30 -3.66
CA PRO A 106 -3.78 -10.28 -4.67
C PRO A 106 -4.43 -10.62 -6.02
N HIS A 107 -4.28 -11.88 -6.46
CA HIS A 107 -4.79 -12.34 -7.77
C HIS A 107 -6.31 -12.51 -7.77
N LEU A 108 -6.89 -12.96 -6.65
CA LEU A 108 -8.35 -13.02 -6.50
C LEU A 108 -8.97 -11.63 -6.57
N LEU A 109 -8.40 -10.66 -5.88
CA LEU A 109 -8.84 -9.28 -5.94
C LEU A 109 -8.63 -8.69 -7.34
N LEU A 110 -7.44 -8.85 -7.91
CA LEU A 110 -7.10 -8.34 -9.24
C LEU A 110 -8.08 -8.84 -10.31
N SER A 111 -8.44 -10.12 -10.30
CA SER A 111 -9.38 -10.72 -11.25
C SER A 111 -10.77 -10.08 -11.25
N LYS A 112 -11.16 -9.44 -10.16
CA LYS A 112 -12.44 -8.73 -10.01
C LYS A 112 -12.33 -7.23 -10.26
N LEU A 113 -11.14 -6.65 -10.13
CA LEU A 113 -10.94 -5.21 -10.32
C LEU A 113 -10.69 -4.85 -11.78
N VAL A 114 -10.04 -5.72 -12.55
CA VAL A 114 -9.69 -5.44 -13.94
C VAL A 114 -10.71 -5.98 -14.93
N THR A 115 -10.73 -5.42 -16.14
CA THR A 115 -11.58 -5.88 -17.23
C THR A 115 -11.22 -7.32 -17.65
N PRO A 116 -12.22 -8.15 -18.04
CA PRO A 116 -13.61 -7.82 -18.32
C PRO A 116 -14.54 -7.77 -17.09
N GLY A 117 -14.07 -8.10 -15.90
CA GLY A 117 -14.91 -8.17 -14.70
C GLY A 117 -14.98 -6.89 -13.88
N GLY A 118 -14.05 -5.95 -14.07
CA GLY A 118 -13.93 -4.70 -13.30
C GLY A 118 -13.76 -3.46 -14.17
N ASN A 119 -13.50 -2.33 -13.52
CA ASN A 119 -13.43 -1.03 -14.16
C ASN A 119 -11.98 -0.58 -14.49
N TRP A 120 -11.00 -1.20 -13.85
CA TRP A 120 -9.60 -0.81 -13.94
C TRP A 120 -8.87 -1.51 -15.10
N SER A 121 -7.81 -0.90 -15.57
CA SER A 121 -6.78 -1.56 -16.37
C SER A 121 -5.57 -1.87 -15.47
N LEU A 122 -5.06 -3.09 -15.50
CA LEU A 122 -3.78 -3.39 -14.86
C LEU A 122 -2.68 -2.68 -15.65
N HIS A 123 -1.95 -1.81 -14.96
CA HIS A 123 -0.83 -1.07 -15.54
C HIS A 123 0.49 -1.79 -15.30
N GLU A 124 0.75 -2.13 -14.03
CA GLU A 124 1.95 -2.86 -13.61
C GLU A 124 1.65 -3.73 -12.40
N GLU A 125 2.46 -4.76 -12.20
CA GLU A 125 2.58 -5.54 -10.98
C GLU A 125 4.01 -5.45 -10.50
N ILE A 126 4.21 -4.88 -9.30
CA ILE A 126 5.53 -4.72 -8.69
C ILE A 126 5.62 -5.67 -7.51
N ILE A 127 6.74 -6.37 -7.41
CA ILE A 127 7.05 -7.23 -6.26
C ILE A 127 7.85 -6.42 -5.24
N TRP A 128 7.26 -6.19 -4.08
CA TRP A 128 8.02 -5.70 -2.94
C TRP A 128 8.72 -6.87 -2.24
N HIS A 129 10.00 -7.09 -2.53
CA HIS A 129 10.84 -8.06 -1.85
C HIS A 129 11.32 -7.50 -0.50
N LYS A 130 10.99 -8.21 0.59
CA LYS A 130 11.39 -7.88 1.95
C LYS A 130 12.80 -8.44 2.20
N VAL A 131 13.81 -7.59 2.10
CA VAL A 131 15.23 -7.97 2.13
C VAL A 131 15.76 -8.53 3.45
N THR A 132 14.99 -8.41 4.52
CA THR A 132 15.36 -8.96 5.83
C THR A 132 14.61 -10.25 6.09
N GLY A 133 15.33 -11.34 6.39
CA GLY A 133 14.75 -12.68 6.63
C GLY A 133 13.80 -12.80 7.82
N GLY A 134 13.41 -11.69 8.45
CA GLY A 134 12.66 -11.66 9.69
C GLY A 134 11.14 -11.76 9.58
N THR A 135 10.55 -11.81 8.39
CA THR A 135 9.11 -11.90 8.25
C THR A 135 8.63 -13.34 8.26
N ASN A 136 8.68 -13.97 9.43
CA ASN A 136 8.08 -15.29 9.64
C ASN A 136 6.56 -15.19 9.60
N ARG A 137 5.96 -15.13 8.39
CA ARG A 137 4.52 -15.29 8.29
C ARG A 137 4.08 -16.75 8.47
N TYR A 138 4.86 -17.70 7.96
CA TYR A 138 4.66 -19.14 8.11
C TYR A 138 5.95 -19.93 7.84
N GLY A 139 7.08 -19.32 8.03
CA GLY A 139 8.33 -20.01 7.91
C GLY A 139 8.79 -20.56 9.24
N SER A 140 8.03 -21.48 9.84
CA SER A 140 8.76 -22.42 10.65
C SER A 140 9.66 -23.17 9.70
N PHE A 141 10.94 -22.81 9.67
CA PHE A 141 11.97 -23.72 9.21
C PHE A 141 11.72 -25.01 9.98
N VAL A 142 11.14 -25.97 9.32
CA VAL A 142 11.13 -27.31 9.86
C VAL A 142 12.60 -27.66 9.97
N ILE A 143 13.07 -27.86 11.19
CA ILE A 143 14.48 -28.14 11.52
C ILE A 143 14.99 -29.35 10.70
N ASN A 144 14.08 -30.16 10.21
CA ASN A 144 14.34 -31.25 9.26
C ASN A 144 13.29 -31.19 8.14
N PRO A 145 13.57 -30.50 7.02
CA PRO A 145 12.63 -30.43 5.91
C PRO A 145 12.56 -31.77 5.19
N TYR A 146 11.49 -32.50 5.43
CA TYR A 146 11.18 -33.69 4.63
C TYR A 146 10.51 -33.27 3.31
N PRO A 147 10.79 -33.95 2.19
CA PRO A 147 10.02 -33.79 0.98
C PRO A 147 8.51 -33.83 1.26
N LYS A 148 7.72 -32.94 0.65
CA LYS A 148 6.27 -32.73 0.83
C LYS A 148 5.86 -31.93 2.08
N TYR A 149 6.72 -31.70 3.06
CA TYR A 149 6.41 -30.91 4.25
C TYR A 149 7.03 -29.50 4.22
N TYR A 150 7.93 -29.25 3.28
CA TYR A 150 8.59 -27.96 3.14
C TYR A 150 7.64 -26.89 2.59
N ARG A 151 7.64 -25.71 3.22
CA ARG A 151 7.03 -24.50 2.69
C ARG A 151 8.04 -23.38 2.65
N ALA A 152 8.10 -22.70 1.52
CA ALA A 152 8.94 -21.52 1.38
C ALA A 152 8.41 -20.37 2.27
N ASN A 153 9.32 -19.59 2.85
CA ASN A 153 8.97 -18.36 3.54
C ASN A 153 8.49 -17.32 2.51
N ILE A 154 7.39 -16.65 2.80
CA ILE A 154 6.86 -15.60 1.92
C ILE A 154 7.67 -14.32 2.16
N MET A 155 8.59 -14.02 1.25
CA MET A 155 9.53 -12.90 1.35
C MET A 155 9.07 -11.66 0.56
N HIS A 156 7.85 -11.64 0.05
CA HIS A 156 7.36 -10.54 -0.78
C HIS A 156 5.90 -10.21 -0.55
N GLU A 157 5.54 -9.00 -0.96
CA GLU A 157 4.16 -8.56 -1.18
C GLU A 157 4.04 -8.03 -2.61
N PHE A 158 2.82 -7.88 -3.07
CA PHE A 158 2.51 -7.33 -4.39
C PHE A 158 2.09 -5.86 -4.26
N ILE A 159 2.50 -5.05 -5.21
CA ILE A 159 1.96 -3.71 -5.43
C ILE A 159 1.24 -3.75 -6.77
N LEU A 160 -0.09 -3.82 -6.71
CA LEU A 160 -0.93 -3.85 -7.89
C LEU A 160 -1.16 -2.41 -8.34
N VAL A 161 -0.64 -2.03 -9.50
CA VAL A 161 -0.79 -0.70 -10.07
C VAL A 161 -1.92 -0.71 -11.08
N LEU A 162 -3.05 -0.16 -10.70
CA LEU A 162 -4.24 -0.05 -11.52
C LEU A 162 -4.34 1.35 -12.10
N ARG A 163 -4.85 1.45 -13.34
CA ARG A 163 -5.05 2.71 -14.05
C ARG A 163 -6.50 2.89 -14.46
N LYS A 164 -6.99 4.12 -14.31
CA LYS A 164 -8.28 4.52 -14.85
C LYS A 164 -8.14 5.06 -16.27
N GLY A 165 -8.94 4.53 -17.20
CA GLY A 165 -8.97 4.97 -18.60
C GLY A 165 -7.78 4.50 -19.44
N ASP A 166 -7.70 4.98 -20.69
CA ASP A 166 -6.74 4.52 -21.68
C ASP A 166 -5.36 5.19 -21.56
N VAL A 167 -4.31 4.47 -21.98
CA VAL A 167 -2.89 4.90 -21.92
C VAL A 167 -2.61 6.19 -22.72
N LYS A 168 -3.47 6.55 -23.65
CA LYS A 168 -3.25 7.67 -24.59
C LYS A 168 -3.40 9.07 -23.99
N THR A 169 -3.98 9.19 -22.79
CA THR A 169 -4.37 10.48 -22.20
C THR A 169 -3.26 11.24 -21.47
N GLY A 170 -2.05 10.69 -21.37
CA GLY A 170 -0.96 11.28 -20.56
C GLY A 170 0.14 12.02 -21.31
N ARG A 171 0.13 12.04 -22.65
CA ARG A 171 1.30 12.56 -23.42
C ARG A 171 1.52 14.09 -23.42
N ASN A 172 0.57 14.88 -22.95
CA ASN A 172 0.63 16.35 -23.02
C ASN A 172 0.64 17.07 -21.67
N GLN A 173 0.87 16.36 -20.55
CA GLN A 173 0.91 16.97 -19.23
C GLN A 173 2.35 17.31 -18.82
N ARG A 174 2.47 18.37 -18.01
CA ARG A 174 3.70 18.99 -17.49
C ARG A 174 4.85 18.01 -17.33
N ARG A 175 5.96 18.24 -18.03
CA ARG A 175 7.22 17.52 -17.85
C ARG A 175 7.96 18.13 -16.65
N GLU A 176 7.53 17.83 -15.44
CA GLU A 176 8.40 17.99 -14.29
C GLU A 176 9.42 16.86 -14.32
N ILE A 177 10.67 17.21 -14.54
CA ILE A 177 11.77 16.24 -14.48
C ILE A 177 11.89 15.80 -13.02
N LEU A 178 11.73 14.51 -12.78
CA LEU A 178 11.92 13.93 -11.45
C LEU A 178 13.40 14.14 -11.03
N PRO A 179 13.66 14.69 -9.84
CA PRO A 179 15.01 14.90 -9.34
C PRO A 179 15.61 13.60 -8.77
N ALA A 180 15.42 12.47 -9.46
CA ALA A 180 16.15 11.27 -9.16
C ALA A 180 17.43 11.23 -9.97
N THR A 181 18.54 10.77 -9.41
CA THR A 181 19.73 10.49 -10.20
C THR A 181 19.38 9.42 -11.23
N HIS A 182 19.94 9.50 -12.42
CA HIS A 182 19.70 8.52 -13.49
C HIS A 182 19.96 7.08 -13.00
N GLU A 183 20.90 6.89 -12.09
CA GLU A 183 21.24 5.59 -11.52
C GLU A 183 20.15 5.05 -10.58
N GLU A 184 19.62 5.87 -9.69
CA GLU A 184 18.51 5.51 -8.79
C GLU A 184 17.26 5.15 -9.58
N TRP A 185 16.94 5.95 -10.61
CA TRP A 185 15.79 5.70 -11.46
C TRP A 185 15.91 4.40 -12.26
N THR A 186 17.02 4.19 -12.94
CA THR A 186 17.20 3.06 -13.87
C THR A 186 17.46 1.73 -13.17
N LYS A 187 18.16 1.76 -12.03
CA LYS A 187 18.58 0.53 -11.36
C LYS A 187 17.59 0.03 -10.31
N GLU A 188 16.76 0.90 -9.76
CA GLU A 188 15.88 0.55 -8.65
C GLU A 188 14.41 0.83 -8.93
N ILE A 189 14.05 2.09 -9.20
CA ILE A 189 12.64 2.49 -9.27
C ILE A 189 11.96 1.94 -10.52
N ALA A 190 12.68 1.88 -11.65
CA ALA A 190 12.15 1.39 -12.92
C ALA A 190 12.01 -0.14 -13.01
N ASN A 191 12.43 -0.87 -12.00
CA ASN A 191 12.32 -2.33 -11.97
C ASN A 191 10.97 -2.78 -11.38
N SER A 192 10.47 -3.92 -11.83
CA SER A 192 9.26 -4.54 -11.27
C SER A 192 9.51 -5.32 -9.97
N VAL A 193 10.75 -5.35 -9.47
CA VAL A 193 11.09 -5.92 -8.15
C VAL A 193 11.81 -4.87 -7.33
N TRP A 194 11.18 -4.48 -6.21
CA TRP A 194 11.72 -3.51 -5.27
C TRP A 194 12.24 -4.21 -4.02
N HIS A 195 13.51 -3.97 -3.70
CA HIS A 195 14.17 -4.52 -2.53
C HIS A 195 14.12 -3.50 -1.39
N ILE A 196 13.07 -3.54 -0.58
CA ILE A 196 12.84 -2.57 0.49
C ILE A 196 12.70 -3.31 1.82
N ALA A 197 13.47 -2.90 2.84
CA ALA A 197 13.37 -3.46 4.17
C ALA A 197 12.00 -3.12 4.80
N PRO A 198 11.31 -4.09 5.43
CA PRO A 198 10.08 -3.82 6.17
C PRO A 198 10.38 -2.92 7.38
N VAL A 199 9.36 -2.23 7.86
CA VAL A 199 9.46 -1.47 9.12
C VAL A 199 9.70 -2.45 10.26
N PRO A 200 10.71 -2.22 11.12
CA PRO A 200 10.98 -3.09 12.26
C PRO A 200 9.76 -3.16 13.21
N PRO A 201 9.47 -4.34 13.78
CA PRO A 201 8.40 -4.47 14.77
C PRO A 201 8.57 -3.48 15.93
N GLY A 202 7.49 -2.83 16.35
CA GLY A 202 7.49 -1.86 17.45
C GLY A 202 8.05 -0.47 17.13
N TYR A 203 8.56 -0.24 15.91
CA TYR A 203 9.06 1.08 15.50
C TYR A 203 7.94 2.10 15.30
N ILE A 204 6.78 1.64 14.86
CA ILE A 204 5.56 2.44 14.74
C ILE A 204 4.47 1.71 15.52
N GLU A 205 3.63 2.46 16.23
CA GLU A 205 2.48 1.92 16.97
C GLU A 205 1.35 1.49 16.02
N HIS A 206 1.70 0.64 15.06
CA HIS A 206 0.81 0.04 14.09
C HIS A 206 1.29 -1.39 13.77
N PRO A 207 0.41 -2.37 13.66
CA PRO A 207 0.83 -3.79 13.56
C PRO A 207 1.64 -4.12 12.30
N CYS A 208 1.30 -3.55 11.16
CA CYS A 208 1.93 -3.88 9.87
C CYS A 208 2.03 -2.66 8.94
N PRO A 209 2.78 -1.61 9.29
CA PRO A 209 2.97 -0.49 8.38
C PRO A 209 3.91 -0.91 7.25
N PHE A 210 3.58 -0.56 6.02
CA PHE A 210 4.58 -0.63 4.95
C PHE A 210 5.58 0.53 5.06
N PRO A 211 6.82 0.39 4.52
CA PRO A 211 7.83 1.44 4.57
C PRO A 211 7.42 2.71 3.81
N GLU A 212 7.83 3.87 4.29
CA GLU A 212 7.61 5.17 3.62
C GLU A 212 8.22 5.22 2.22
N GLU A 213 9.21 4.40 1.93
CA GLU A 213 9.83 4.30 0.61
C GLU A 213 8.87 3.79 -0.47
N ILE A 214 7.89 2.95 -0.13
CA ILE A 214 6.90 2.47 -1.09
C ILE A 214 6.04 3.63 -1.62
N PRO A 215 5.32 4.40 -0.78
CA PRO A 215 4.57 5.54 -1.27
C PRO A 215 5.50 6.62 -1.86
N TYR A 216 6.73 6.80 -1.37
CA TYR A 216 7.69 7.73 -1.96
C TYR A 216 7.93 7.43 -3.44
N ARG A 217 8.27 6.19 -3.79
CA ARG A 217 8.49 5.77 -5.17
C ARG A 217 7.21 5.92 -6.02
N LEU A 218 6.08 5.46 -5.52
CA LEU A 218 4.79 5.54 -6.23
C LEU A 218 4.34 6.98 -6.47
N LEU A 219 4.50 7.87 -5.50
CA LEU A 219 4.15 9.28 -5.66
C LEU A 219 5.05 9.97 -6.70
N LYS A 220 6.34 9.66 -6.70
CA LYS A 220 7.29 10.18 -7.69
C LYS A 220 6.95 9.72 -9.11
N ILE A 221 6.44 8.49 -9.28
CA ILE A 221 6.13 7.93 -10.60
C ILE A 221 4.76 8.41 -11.11
N TYR A 222 3.74 8.47 -10.23
CA TYR A 222 2.34 8.57 -10.65
C TYR A 222 1.63 9.86 -10.25
N SER A 223 2.34 10.84 -9.67
CA SER A 223 1.75 12.14 -9.30
C SER A 223 2.71 13.30 -9.47
N TYR A 224 2.16 14.50 -9.63
CA TYR A 224 2.89 15.77 -9.64
C TYR A 224 2.67 16.56 -8.34
N ASN A 225 3.52 17.56 -8.08
CA ASN A 225 3.31 18.50 -6.98
C ASN A 225 1.93 19.16 -7.10
N GLY A 226 1.22 19.27 -5.97
CA GLY A 226 -0.15 19.78 -5.92
C GLY A 226 -1.24 18.78 -6.31
N ASP A 227 -0.92 17.56 -6.75
CA ASP A 227 -1.92 16.51 -6.93
C ASP A 227 -2.46 16.01 -5.60
N ILE A 228 -3.69 15.48 -5.60
CA ILE A 228 -4.31 14.89 -4.40
C ILE A 228 -4.05 13.40 -4.38
N VAL A 229 -3.50 12.92 -3.26
CA VAL A 229 -3.23 11.51 -2.97
C VAL A 229 -4.25 11.01 -1.94
N LEU A 230 -4.83 9.85 -2.19
CA LEU A 230 -5.80 9.18 -1.32
C LEU A 230 -5.19 7.95 -0.66
N ASP A 231 -5.45 7.78 0.63
CA ASP A 231 -5.30 6.49 1.32
C ASP A 231 -6.59 6.17 2.10
N PRO A 232 -7.46 5.30 1.56
CA PRO A 232 -8.74 4.96 2.20
C PRO A 232 -8.58 4.02 3.41
N PHE A 233 -7.38 3.50 3.67
CA PHE A 233 -7.03 2.64 4.81
C PHE A 233 -5.74 3.15 5.46
N ASN A 234 -5.75 4.41 5.88
CA ASN A 234 -4.58 5.23 6.17
C ASN A 234 -3.67 4.69 7.29
N GLY A 235 -4.21 3.90 8.22
CA GLY A 235 -3.43 3.35 9.33
C GLY A 235 -2.56 4.41 10.01
N SER A 236 -1.27 4.10 10.14
CA SER A 236 -0.27 5.01 10.72
C SER A 236 0.13 6.20 9.83
N GLY A 237 -0.48 6.37 8.66
CA GLY A 237 -0.30 7.55 7.80
C GLY A 237 0.97 7.53 6.95
N GLN A 238 1.45 6.37 6.50
CA GLN A 238 2.65 6.29 5.67
C GLN A 238 2.48 7.08 4.37
N THR A 239 1.38 6.84 3.65
CA THR A 239 1.07 7.52 2.39
C THR A 239 0.85 9.02 2.58
N THR A 240 0.04 9.41 3.58
CA THR A 240 -0.30 10.81 3.80
C THR A 240 0.88 11.63 4.28
N LYS A 241 1.77 11.06 5.11
CA LYS A 241 3.02 11.70 5.52
C LYS A 241 3.94 11.94 4.32
N VAL A 242 4.12 10.95 3.47
CA VAL A 242 4.97 11.08 2.28
C VAL A 242 4.37 12.06 1.28
N ALA A 243 3.04 12.07 1.10
CA ALA A 243 2.37 13.03 0.24
C ALA A 243 2.64 14.47 0.69
N TYR A 244 2.48 14.75 1.97
CA TYR A 244 2.78 16.07 2.56
C TYR A 244 4.22 16.49 2.31
N ASN A 245 5.19 15.62 2.61
CA ASN A 245 6.62 15.91 2.46
C ASN A 245 7.08 16.04 1.00
N LEU A 246 6.28 15.63 0.05
CA LEU A 246 6.55 15.75 -1.39
C LEU A 246 5.69 16.83 -2.06
N ASP A 247 5.13 17.78 -1.33
CA ASP A 247 4.25 18.84 -1.84
C ASP A 247 3.03 18.32 -2.61
N ARG A 248 2.47 17.17 -2.19
CA ARG A 248 1.17 16.69 -2.64
C ARG A 248 0.13 16.95 -1.56
N HIS A 249 -1.08 17.26 -2.01
CA HIS A 249 -2.23 17.24 -1.11
C HIS A 249 -2.63 15.80 -0.79
N PHE A 250 -3.25 15.58 0.35
CA PHE A 250 -3.64 14.23 0.77
C PHE A 250 -5.04 14.16 1.37
N LEU A 251 -5.62 12.95 1.28
CA LEU A 251 -6.82 12.56 2.01
C LEU A 251 -6.57 11.16 2.60
N GLY A 252 -6.44 11.08 3.92
CA GLY A 252 -6.36 9.81 4.66
C GLY A 252 -7.68 9.49 5.32
N ILE A 253 -8.08 8.22 5.35
CA ILE A 253 -9.29 7.77 6.04
C ILE A 253 -8.95 6.53 6.87
N ASP A 254 -9.35 6.52 8.14
CA ASP A 254 -9.27 5.33 8.99
C ASP A 254 -10.49 5.22 9.90
N ILE A 255 -10.86 3.99 10.26
CA ILE A 255 -11.98 3.74 11.17
C ILE A 255 -11.61 3.84 12.64
N LYS A 256 -10.31 3.86 12.96
CA LYS A 256 -9.79 3.90 14.33
C LYS A 256 -9.25 5.27 14.68
N GLN A 257 -9.79 5.84 15.76
CA GLN A 257 -9.35 7.15 16.25
C GLN A 257 -7.85 7.16 16.59
N GLU A 258 -7.33 6.09 17.20
CA GLU A 258 -5.92 5.96 17.56
C GLU A 258 -4.97 6.08 16.34
N TYR A 259 -5.36 5.51 15.19
CA TYR A 259 -4.58 5.61 13.96
C TYR A 259 -4.71 6.99 13.32
N VAL A 260 -5.88 7.61 13.37
CA VAL A 260 -6.07 8.98 12.92
C VAL A 260 -5.17 9.95 13.70
N ASP A 261 -5.11 9.81 15.03
CA ASP A 261 -4.30 10.65 15.89
C ASP A 261 -2.79 10.40 15.68
N LEU A 262 -2.40 9.12 15.56
CA LEU A 262 -1.03 8.74 15.25
C LEU A 262 -0.58 9.32 13.90
N ALA A 263 -1.39 9.18 12.86
CA ALA A 263 -1.08 9.68 11.54
C ALA A 263 -0.96 11.21 11.52
N LYS A 264 -1.86 11.93 12.17
CA LYS A 264 -1.78 13.40 12.33
C LYS A 264 -0.50 13.83 13.03
N LYS A 265 -0.09 13.13 14.10
CA LYS A 265 1.17 13.40 14.80
C LYS A 265 2.39 13.16 13.91
N ARG A 266 2.35 12.12 13.08
CA ARG A 266 3.47 11.74 12.22
C ARG A 266 3.66 12.65 11.01
N ILE A 267 2.61 13.25 10.47
CA ILE A 267 2.72 14.24 9.38
C ILE A 267 3.56 15.44 9.79
N LEU A 268 3.51 15.86 11.06
CA LEU A 268 4.29 16.97 11.58
C LEU A 268 5.80 16.67 11.70
N ASN A 269 6.19 15.41 11.53
CA ASN A 269 7.61 15.02 11.49
C ASN A 269 8.07 14.96 10.04
N GLU A 270 8.92 15.89 9.63
CA GLU A 270 9.41 16.04 8.26
C GLU A 270 10.43 14.97 7.86
N ASP A 271 11.01 14.23 8.81
CA ASP A 271 11.99 13.17 8.53
C ASP A 271 11.33 11.97 7.84
N LEU A 272 11.58 11.81 6.55
CA LEU A 272 11.22 10.60 5.81
C LEU A 272 12.29 9.53 6.02
N HIS A 273 11.86 8.32 6.41
CA HIS A 273 12.75 7.17 6.52
C HIS A 273 12.94 6.48 5.16
N ILE A 274 13.51 7.22 4.22
CA ILE A 274 13.88 6.75 2.90
C ILE A 274 15.39 6.53 2.95
N ARG A 275 15.84 5.34 2.56
CA ARG A 275 17.27 4.96 2.57
C ARG A 275 17.76 4.66 1.14
N PRO A 276 17.88 5.65 0.25
CA PRO A 276 18.39 5.42 -1.11
C PRO A 276 19.83 4.88 -1.08
N GLU A 277 20.69 5.41 -0.21
CA GLU A 277 22.10 5.04 -0.13
C GLU A 277 22.34 3.64 0.44
N ALA A 278 21.51 3.18 1.37
CA ALA A 278 21.64 1.84 1.97
C ALA A 278 21.31 0.73 0.96
N LEU A 279 20.44 1.01 -0.02
CA LEU A 279 20.08 0.07 -1.08
C LEU A 279 21.23 -0.14 -2.06
N ILE A 280 21.88 0.93 -2.51
CA ILE A 280 23.05 0.87 -3.42
C ILE A 280 24.20 0.11 -2.77
N ALA A 281 24.48 0.34 -1.49
CA ALA A 281 25.52 -0.35 -0.75
C ALA A 281 25.22 -1.86 -0.57
N ASN A 282 23.97 -2.23 -0.32
CA ASN A 282 23.55 -3.62 -0.18
C ASN A 282 23.59 -4.38 -1.52
N TRP A 283 23.21 -3.75 -2.63
CA TRP A 283 23.34 -4.34 -3.96
C TRP A 283 24.78 -4.62 -4.34
N LYS A 284 25.71 -3.69 -4.08
CA LYS A 284 27.15 -3.92 -4.30
C LYS A 284 27.66 -5.10 -3.46
N LYS A 285 27.16 -5.27 -2.25
CA LYS A 285 27.52 -6.37 -1.35
C LYS A 285 26.92 -7.71 -1.81
N ILE A 286 25.67 -7.73 -2.27
CA ILE A 286 25.01 -8.94 -2.80
C ILE A 286 25.65 -9.33 -4.14
N ALA A 287 25.88 -8.39 -5.03
CA ALA A 287 26.53 -8.65 -6.31
C ALA A 287 27.99 -9.16 -6.16
N SER A 288 28.72 -8.72 -5.14
CA SER A 288 30.08 -9.20 -4.86
C SER A 288 30.13 -10.60 -4.24
N HIS A 289 29.00 -11.17 -3.79
CA HIS A 289 28.93 -12.54 -3.25
C HIS A 289 28.29 -13.53 -4.25
N ALA A 290 27.87 -13.05 -5.42
CA ALA A 290 27.26 -13.85 -6.48
C ALA A 290 28.22 -14.23 -7.62
N VAL A 291 29.54 -14.02 -7.44
CA VAL A 291 30.61 -14.42 -8.36
C VAL A 291 31.45 -15.52 -7.73
#